data_910baa917a89b990db87d3aa6388f809
#
_entry.id   910baa917a89b990db87d3aa6388f809
#
_cell.length_a   1.000
_cell.length_b   1.000
_cell.length_c   1.000
_cell.angle_alpha   90.00
_cell.angle_beta   90.00
_cell.angle_gamma   90.00
#
_symmetry.space_group_name_H-M   'P 1'
#
loop_
_entity.id
_entity.type
_entity.pdbx_description
1 polymer ?
#
loop_
_entity_poly.entity_id
_entity_poly.type
_entity_poly.pdbx_seq_one_letter_code
_entity_poly.pdbx_strand_id
1 'polypeptide(L)'
;LFLALTALRPASGEGFYAYLSHGGMVAIFAPAFLLPLVAIGIGLRRYWAEVGGQRITFAHLRDAVAATANMRNLGGGQGQGCNFEEGDRYSNRRRVAHQLVMYGFLLCFASTSSGTVLHYGFGLEAPYGLFSLPKLLGVPGGLLLTIGAGWLIRLKLKSDRDLGAARAWGGEVAFVLLLGLT
;
A
#
# COMPACT_ATOMS: atom_id res chain seq x y z
N LEU A 1 4.04 -5.67 -20.12
CA LEU A 1 2.76 -5.35 -20.76
C LEU A 1 2.73 -3.88 -21.19
N PHE A 2 2.97 -2.93 -20.28
CA PHE A 2 2.91 -1.49 -20.56
C PHE A 2 3.88 -1.07 -21.67
N LEU A 3 5.17 -1.44 -21.57
CA LEU A 3 6.19 -1.18 -22.60
C LEU A 3 5.85 -1.82 -23.96
N ALA A 4 5.22 -2.99 -23.97
CA ALA A 4 4.78 -3.63 -25.22
C ALA A 4 3.61 -2.90 -25.86
N LEU A 5 2.67 -2.38 -25.05
CA LEU A 5 1.53 -1.60 -25.55
C LEU A 5 1.97 -0.23 -26.08
N THR A 6 2.98 0.40 -25.46
CA THR A 6 3.52 1.68 -25.92
C THR A 6 4.34 1.54 -27.21
N ALA A 7 5.04 0.42 -27.40
CA ALA A 7 5.82 0.14 -28.62
C ALA A 7 4.96 -0.16 -29.85
N LEU A 8 3.70 -0.57 -29.66
CA LEU A 8 2.82 -1.02 -30.74
C LEU A 8 1.84 0.05 -31.26
N ARG A 9 1.81 1.25 -30.67
CA ARG A 9 0.91 2.33 -31.10
C ARG A 9 1.65 3.61 -31.44
N PRO A 10 1.34 4.23 -32.60
CA PRO A 10 1.82 5.59 -32.89
C PRO A 10 1.20 6.56 -31.90
N ALA A 11 2.00 7.46 -31.36
CA ALA A 11 1.58 8.50 -30.44
C ALA A 11 0.58 9.44 -31.14
N SER A 12 -0.67 9.41 -30.72
CA SER A 12 -1.73 10.31 -31.17
C SER A 12 -2.37 10.94 -29.96
N GLY A 13 -2.03 12.18 -29.63
CA GLY A 13 -2.56 12.92 -28.47
C GLY A 13 -1.45 13.56 -27.62
N GLU A 14 -1.82 14.34 -26.61
CA GLU A 14 -0.89 14.97 -25.68
C GLU A 14 -0.75 14.17 -24.37
N GLY A 15 0.46 14.10 -23.84
CA GLY A 15 0.74 13.48 -22.54
C GLY A 15 0.61 11.97 -22.51
N PHE A 16 0.25 11.42 -21.34
CA PHE A 16 0.15 9.97 -21.09
C PHE A 16 -0.89 9.27 -21.99
N TYR A 17 -1.99 9.94 -22.30
CA TYR A 17 -3.06 9.40 -23.14
C TYR A 17 -2.69 9.23 -24.61
N ALA A 18 -1.54 9.81 -25.03
CA ALA A 18 -0.95 9.51 -26.34
C ALA A 18 -0.55 8.03 -26.48
N TYR A 19 -0.15 7.41 -25.37
CA TYR A 19 0.35 6.02 -25.35
C TYR A 19 -0.76 5.02 -25.02
N LEU A 20 -1.69 5.36 -24.14
CA LEU A 20 -2.76 4.48 -23.73
C LEU A 20 -4.07 5.28 -23.61
N SER A 21 -5.06 4.93 -24.44
CA SER A 21 -6.37 5.60 -24.37
C SER A 21 -7.01 5.41 -22.99
N HIS A 22 -7.79 6.40 -22.56
CA HIS A 22 -8.49 6.34 -21.28
C HIS A 22 -9.33 5.05 -21.12
N GLY A 23 -10.09 4.68 -22.15
CA GLY A 23 -10.86 3.43 -22.15
C GLY A 23 -10.00 2.17 -22.04
N GLY A 24 -8.83 2.15 -22.72
CA GLY A 24 -7.87 1.05 -22.63
C GLY A 24 -7.28 0.94 -21.21
N MET A 25 -6.97 2.07 -20.58
CA MET A 25 -6.49 2.10 -19.21
C MET A 25 -7.55 1.56 -18.24
N VAL A 26 -8.78 2.03 -18.33
CA VAL A 26 -9.88 1.54 -17.48
C VAL A 26 -10.14 0.05 -17.68
N ALA A 27 -10.12 -0.43 -18.92
CA ALA A 27 -10.34 -1.85 -19.24
C ALA A 27 -9.26 -2.77 -18.65
N ILE A 28 -8.03 -2.29 -18.48
CA ILE A 28 -6.93 -3.06 -17.88
C ILE A 28 -6.94 -2.95 -16.35
N PHE A 29 -7.03 -1.72 -15.83
CA PHE A 29 -6.84 -1.48 -14.40
C PHE A 29 -8.10 -1.73 -13.56
N ALA A 30 -9.30 -1.55 -14.09
CA ALA A 30 -10.52 -1.81 -13.34
C ALA A 30 -10.68 -3.29 -12.95
N PRO A 31 -10.50 -4.28 -13.85
CA PRO A 31 -10.49 -5.68 -13.45
C PRO A 31 -9.35 -6.03 -12.49
N ALA A 32 -8.14 -5.50 -12.73
CA ALA A 32 -7.00 -5.73 -11.86
C ALA A 32 -7.21 -5.19 -10.44
N PHE A 33 -7.99 -4.13 -10.28
CA PHE A 33 -8.37 -3.58 -8.98
C PHE A 33 -9.56 -4.33 -8.35
N LEU A 34 -10.58 -4.67 -9.13
CA LEU A 34 -11.81 -5.28 -8.61
C LEU A 34 -11.63 -6.76 -8.23
N LEU A 35 -10.85 -7.54 -9.01
CA LEU A 35 -10.63 -8.96 -8.73
C LEU A 35 -10.04 -9.23 -7.35
N PRO A 36 -8.97 -8.54 -6.89
CA PRO A 36 -8.46 -8.70 -5.54
C PRO A 36 -9.49 -8.35 -4.46
N LEU A 37 -10.30 -7.31 -4.66
CA LEU A 37 -11.34 -6.93 -3.69
C LEU A 37 -12.40 -8.02 -3.55
N VAL A 38 -12.85 -8.60 -4.66
CA VAL A 38 -13.78 -9.73 -4.65
C VAL A 38 -13.15 -10.95 -3.96
N ALA A 39 -11.90 -11.28 -4.30
CA ALA A 39 -11.17 -12.39 -3.70
C ALA A 39 -11.01 -12.22 -2.18
N ILE A 40 -10.65 -11.01 -1.73
CA ILE A 40 -10.55 -10.66 -0.30
C ILE A 40 -11.93 -10.78 0.37
N GLY A 41 -12.99 -10.29 -0.25
CA GLY A 41 -14.35 -10.39 0.28
C GLY A 41 -14.80 -11.84 0.47
N ILE A 42 -14.54 -12.70 -0.53
CA ILE A 42 -14.85 -14.13 -0.45
C ILE A 42 -13.98 -14.80 0.63
N GLY A 43 -12.68 -14.51 0.65
CA GLY A 43 -11.75 -15.05 1.65
C GLY A 43 -12.15 -14.67 3.07
N LEU A 44 -12.48 -13.40 3.29
CA LEU A 44 -12.92 -12.90 4.60
C LEU A 44 -14.22 -13.56 5.06
N ARG A 45 -15.19 -13.74 4.14
CA ARG A 45 -16.45 -14.42 4.45
C ARG A 45 -16.21 -15.88 4.84
N ARG A 46 -15.36 -16.60 4.12
CA ARG A 46 -15.00 -17.99 4.44
C ARG A 46 -14.29 -18.09 5.79
N TYR A 47 -13.26 -17.27 5.98
CA TYR A 47 -12.55 -17.21 7.25
C TYR A 47 -13.48 -16.93 8.43
N TRP A 48 -14.40 -15.98 8.28
CA TRP A 48 -15.38 -15.64 9.33
C TRP A 48 -16.26 -16.82 9.69
N ALA A 49 -16.70 -17.60 8.71
CA ALA A 49 -17.49 -18.80 8.93
C ALA A 49 -16.67 -19.91 9.63
N GLU A 50 -15.40 -20.10 9.23
CA GLU A 50 -14.51 -21.12 9.79
C GLU A 50 -14.14 -20.87 11.25
N VAL A 51 -13.92 -19.61 11.63
CA VAL A 51 -13.59 -19.24 13.03
C VAL A 51 -14.82 -19.13 13.93
N GLY A 52 -16.01 -19.44 13.42
CA GLY A 52 -17.25 -19.29 14.21
C GLY A 52 -17.57 -17.84 14.54
N GLY A 53 -17.33 -16.94 13.62
CA GLY A 53 -17.45 -15.49 13.80
C GLY A 53 -18.84 -15.06 14.25
N GLN A 54 -18.90 -14.27 15.31
CA GLN A 54 -20.14 -13.72 15.86
C GLN A 54 -20.55 -12.44 15.12
N ARG A 55 -21.73 -11.92 15.44
CA ARG A 55 -22.21 -10.65 14.88
C ARG A 55 -21.27 -9.50 15.23
N ILE A 56 -20.85 -8.78 14.19
CA ILE A 56 -19.99 -7.61 14.34
C ILE A 56 -20.84 -6.45 14.89
N THR A 57 -20.41 -5.87 16.00
CA THR A 57 -20.98 -4.66 16.58
C THR A 57 -20.12 -3.45 16.17
N PHE A 58 -20.70 -2.26 16.26
CA PHE A 58 -19.96 -1.02 16.01
C PHE A 58 -18.74 -0.85 16.93
N ALA A 59 -18.85 -1.33 18.19
CA ALA A 59 -17.74 -1.32 19.14
C ALA A 59 -16.57 -2.18 18.62
N HIS A 60 -16.85 -3.39 18.14
CA HIS A 60 -15.82 -4.28 17.58
C HIS A 60 -15.13 -3.63 16.36
N LEU A 61 -15.91 -2.97 15.48
CA LEU A 61 -15.34 -2.29 14.32
C LEU A 61 -14.44 -1.11 14.74
N ARG A 62 -14.89 -0.28 15.67
CA ARG A 62 -14.10 0.83 16.22
C ARG A 62 -12.80 0.34 16.82
N ASP A 63 -12.84 -0.71 17.62
CA ASP A 63 -11.67 -1.26 18.31
C ASP A 63 -10.69 -1.90 17.30
N ALA A 64 -11.20 -2.57 16.26
CA ALA A 64 -10.40 -3.11 15.17
C ALA A 64 -9.70 -1.98 14.37
N VAL A 65 -10.45 -0.91 14.02
CA VAL A 65 -9.90 0.25 13.33
C VAL A 65 -8.83 0.94 14.19
N ALA A 66 -9.10 1.14 15.47
CA ALA A 66 -8.13 1.73 16.40
C ALA A 66 -6.88 0.85 16.55
N ALA A 67 -7.03 -0.47 16.64
CA ALA A 67 -5.91 -1.40 16.71
C ALA A 67 -5.06 -1.39 15.43
N THR A 68 -5.71 -1.29 14.27
CA THR A 68 -5.04 -1.18 12.97
C THR A 68 -4.33 0.17 12.83
N ALA A 69 -5.00 1.27 13.12
CA ALA A 69 -4.44 2.62 13.05
C ALA A 69 -3.19 2.77 13.92
N ASN A 70 -3.21 2.18 15.11
CA ASN A 70 -2.06 2.19 16.03
C ASN A 70 -1.07 1.05 15.79
N MET A 71 -1.35 0.14 14.85
CA MET A 71 -0.55 -1.09 14.64
C MET A 71 -0.24 -1.81 15.96
N ARG A 72 -1.26 -1.99 16.81
CA ARG A 72 -1.11 -2.54 18.16
C ARG A 72 -0.39 -3.88 18.17
N ASN A 73 -0.69 -4.73 17.19
CA ASN A 73 -0.11 -6.07 17.08
C ASN A 73 1.38 -6.07 16.67
N LEU A 74 1.89 -4.97 16.10
CA LEU A 74 3.31 -4.80 15.85
C LEU A 74 4.07 -4.22 17.07
N GLY A 75 3.36 -3.95 18.16
CA GLY A 75 3.95 -3.42 19.39
C GLY A 75 4.69 -4.43 20.26
N GLY A 76 4.69 -5.73 19.91
CA GLY A 76 5.49 -6.77 20.59
C GLY A 76 5.16 -6.97 22.07
N GLY A 77 3.93 -6.67 22.51
CA GLY A 77 3.55 -6.63 23.93
C GLY A 77 3.51 -7.97 24.66
N GLN A 78 3.90 -9.09 24.05
CA GLN A 78 3.86 -10.43 24.67
C GLN A 78 5.17 -11.23 24.48
N GLY A 79 6.31 -10.56 24.36
CA GLY A 79 7.60 -11.23 24.17
C GLY A 79 7.76 -11.93 22.83
N GLN A 80 6.83 -11.72 21.92
CA GLN A 80 6.84 -12.28 20.59
C GLN A 80 7.15 -11.21 19.58
N GLY A 81 8.16 -11.38 18.79
CA GLY A 81 8.23 -10.72 17.55
C GLY A 81 9.44 -9.88 17.23
N CYS A 82 9.38 -9.43 16.03
CA CYS A 82 10.37 -8.71 15.25
C CYS A 82 10.80 -7.33 15.80
N ASN A 83 10.60 -7.05 17.08
CA ASN A 83 10.91 -5.76 17.70
C ASN A 83 12.27 -5.73 18.43
N PHE A 84 13.01 -6.83 18.37
CA PHE A 84 14.36 -6.94 18.91
C PHE A 84 15.34 -6.89 17.74
N GLU A 85 15.81 -5.69 17.40
CA GLU A 85 16.63 -5.46 16.21
C GLU A 85 18.13 -5.45 16.50
N GLU A 86 18.50 -5.21 17.75
CA GLU A 86 19.89 -5.17 18.21
C GLU A 86 19.98 -5.88 19.57
N GLY A 87 20.11 -7.23 19.55
CA GLY A 87 20.12 -8.03 20.76
C GLY A 87 18.76 -7.99 21.49
N ASP A 88 18.76 -8.12 22.82
CA ASP A 88 17.53 -8.16 23.63
C ASP A 88 16.85 -6.80 23.85
N ARG A 89 17.17 -5.80 23.05
CA ARG A 89 16.57 -4.45 23.18
C ARG A 89 15.31 -4.33 22.34
N TYR A 90 14.19 -4.07 23.03
CA TYR A 90 12.92 -3.73 22.40
C TYR A 90 13.01 -2.41 21.62
N SER A 91 12.53 -2.42 20.37
CA SER A 91 12.52 -1.23 19.50
C SER A 91 11.17 -1.07 18.79
N ASN A 92 10.62 0.14 18.85
CA ASN A 92 9.42 0.51 18.11
C ASN A 92 9.69 0.97 16.66
N ARG A 93 10.94 0.94 16.21
CA ARG A 93 11.35 1.49 14.91
C ARG A 93 10.60 0.86 13.75
N ARG A 94 10.47 -0.46 13.75
CA ARG A 94 9.73 -1.18 12.71
C ARG A 94 8.25 -0.83 12.67
N ARG A 95 7.62 -0.70 13.83
CA ARG A 95 6.23 -0.27 13.95
C ARG A 95 6.03 1.14 13.39
N VAL A 96 6.89 2.09 13.75
CA VAL A 96 6.81 3.48 13.26
C VAL A 96 7.05 3.53 11.75
N ALA A 97 8.05 2.81 11.23
CA ALA A 97 8.31 2.74 9.80
C ALA A 97 7.11 2.14 9.03
N HIS A 98 6.48 1.10 9.56
CA HIS A 98 5.23 0.56 8.98
C HIS A 98 4.06 1.56 9.03
N GLN A 99 3.92 2.32 10.12
CA GLN A 99 2.90 3.38 10.20
C GLN A 99 3.10 4.44 9.12
N LEU A 100 4.34 4.87 8.87
CA LEU A 100 4.65 5.82 7.81
C LEU A 100 4.26 5.28 6.44
N VAL A 101 4.58 4.01 6.15
CA VAL A 101 4.19 3.37 4.88
C VAL A 101 2.66 3.26 4.78
N MET A 102 1.98 2.80 5.82
CA MET A 102 0.52 2.64 5.81
C MET A 102 -0.19 3.98 5.59
N TYR A 103 0.15 5.00 6.37
CA TYR A 103 -0.49 6.31 6.23
C TYR A 103 -0.10 7.00 4.93
N GLY A 104 1.16 6.84 4.49
CA GLY A 104 1.60 7.32 3.18
C GLY A 104 0.78 6.71 2.05
N PHE A 105 0.61 5.39 2.07
CA PHE A 105 -0.21 4.68 1.08
C PHE A 105 -1.69 5.14 1.12
N LEU A 106 -2.29 5.25 2.30
CA LEU A 106 -3.68 5.70 2.44
C LEU A 106 -3.88 7.13 1.92
N LEU A 107 -2.92 8.01 2.15
CA LEU A 107 -2.96 9.39 1.61
C LEU A 107 -2.81 9.40 0.09
N CYS A 108 -1.91 8.60 -0.47
CA CYS A 108 -1.79 8.46 -1.93
C CYS A 108 -3.07 7.88 -2.55
N PHE A 109 -3.68 6.88 -1.90
CA PHE A 109 -4.95 6.32 -2.32
C PHE A 109 -6.09 7.35 -2.26
N ALA A 110 -6.17 8.12 -1.18
CA ALA A 110 -7.13 9.20 -1.05
C ALA A 110 -6.92 10.31 -2.09
N SER A 111 -5.66 10.63 -2.41
CA SER A 111 -5.28 11.55 -3.50
C SER A 111 -5.84 11.07 -4.85
N THR A 112 -5.57 9.82 -5.21
CA THR A 112 -6.07 9.24 -6.46
C THR A 112 -7.59 9.18 -6.49
N SER A 113 -8.22 8.77 -5.40
CA SER A 113 -9.68 8.73 -5.27
C SER A 113 -10.29 10.13 -5.40
N SER A 114 -9.70 11.15 -4.78
CA SER A 114 -10.17 12.53 -4.91
C SER A 114 -10.02 13.05 -6.35
N GLY A 115 -8.93 12.72 -7.04
CA GLY A 115 -8.75 13.04 -8.45
C GLY A 115 -9.82 12.38 -9.33
N THR A 116 -10.15 11.12 -9.07
CA THR A 116 -11.21 10.39 -9.76
C THR A 116 -12.57 11.04 -9.56
N VAL A 117 -12.91 11.44 -8.32
CA VAL A 117 -14.16 12.13 -8.02
C VAL A 117 -14.21 13.50 -8.70
N LEU A 118 -13.11 14.26 -8.72
CA LEU A 118 -13.04 15.56 -9.41
C LEU A 118 -13.23 15.40 -10.92
N HIS A 119 -12.60 14.39 -11.51
CA HIS A 119 -12.70 14.13 -12.94
C HIS A 119 -14.12 13.69 -13.35
N TYR A 120 -14.66 12.65 -12.74
CA TYR A 120 -15.95 12.06 -13.13
C TYR A 120 -17.16 12.77 -12.52
N GLY A 121 -17.02 13.33 -11.31
CA GLY A 121 -18.12 13.98 -10.61
C GLY A 121 -18.27 15.47 -10.96
N PHE A 122 -17.16 16.16 -11.17
CA PHE A 122 -17.13 17.59 -11.38
C PHE A 122 -16.63 18.02 -12.77
N GLY A 123 -16.20 17.07 -13.60
CA GLY A 123 -15.67 17.35 -14.94
C GLY A 123 -14.35 18.14 -14.94
N LEU A 124 -13.63 18.15 -13.83
CA LEU A 124 -12.35 18.85 -13.71
C LEU A 124 -11.21 17.94 -14.17
N GLU A 125 -10.57 18.33 -15.25
CA GLU A 125 -9.45 17.57 -15.83
C GLU A 125 -8.10 17.95 -15.19
N ALA A 126 -7.19 16.96 -15.11
CA ALA A 126 -5.80 17.22 -14.75
C ALA A 126 -5.11 18.05 -15.88
N PRO A 127 -4.09 18.88 -15.57
CA PRO A 127 -3.34 18.95 -14.31
C PRO A 127 -3.98 19.84 -13.24
N TYR A 128 -4.04 19.33 -12.01
CA TYR A 128 -4.57 20.06 -10.87
C TYR A 128 -3.57 21.08 -10.32
N GLY A 129 -4.07 22.21 -9.79
CA GLY A 129 -3.24 23.23 -9.13
C GLY A 129 -2.53 22.70 -7.86
N LEU A 130 -1.52 23.43 -7.38
CA LEU A 130 -0.72 23.01 -6.21
C LEU A 130 -1.55 22.83 -4.93
N PHE A 131 -2.57 23.67 -4.73
CA PHE A 131 -3.45 23.63 -3.56
C PHE A 131 -4.72 22.79 -3.77
N SER A 132 -4.75 21.97 -4.81
CA SER A 132 -5.86 21.04 -5.03
C SER A 132 -5.83 19.89 -4.04
N LEU A 133 -7.00 19.35 -3.69
CA LEU A 133 -7.14 18.24 -2.77
C LEU A 133 -6.27 17.03 -3.16
N PRO A 134 -6.20 16.57 -4.43
CA PRO A 134 -5.30 15.49 -4.82
C PRO A 134 -3.82 15.77 -4.49
N LYS A 135 -3.34 16.99 -4.73
CA LYS A 135 -1.93 17.31 -4.44
C LYS A 135 -1.64 17.48 -2.96
N LEU A 136 -2.57 18.09 -2.21
CA LEU A 136 -2.44 18.23 -0.75
C LEU A 136 -2.38 16.87 -0.03
N LEU A 137 -3.04 15.87 -0.55
CA LEU A 137 -2.99 14.50 -0.02
C LEU A 137 -1.81 13.71 -0.59
N GLY A 138 -1.55 13.84 -1.90
CA GLY A 138 -0.55 13.04 -2.61
C GLY A 138 0.88 13.38 -2.24
N VAL A 139 1.22 14.66 -2.10
CA VAL A 139 2.60 15.08 -1.77
C VAL A 139 3.03 14.57 -0.38
N PRO A 140 2.30 14.84 0.72
CA PRO A 140 2.68 14.29 2.01
C PRO A 140 2.57 12.77 2.04
N GLY A 141 1.60 12.18 1.33
CA GLY A 141 1.47 10.72 1.18
C GLY A 141 2.72 10.10 0.57
N GLY A 142 3.20 10.62 -0.55
CA GLY A 142 4.42 10.16 -1.21
C GLY A 142 5.68 10.32 -0.35
N LEU A 143 5.80 11.43 0.37
CA LEU A 143 6.91 11.65 1.30
C LEU A 143 6.93 10.62 2.45
N LEU A 144 5.78 10.41 3.10
CA LEU A 144 5.66 9.41 4.17
C LEU A 144 5.94 8.00 3.67
N LEU A 145 5.42 7.65 2.51
CA LEU A 145 5.63 6.34 1.89
C LEU A 145 7.11 6.10 1.59
N THR A 146 7.78 7.07 0.97
CA THR A 146 9.21 6.97 0.60
C THR A 146 10.10 6.88 1.84
N ILE A 147 9.87 7.72 2.85
CA ILE A 147 10.64 7.71 4.10
C ILE A 147 10.42 6.39 4.83
N GLY A 148 9.16 5.94 4.96
CA GLY A 148 8.80 4.71 5.64
C GLY A 148 9.39 3.48 4.94
N ALA A 149 9.29 3.39 3.62
CA ALA A 149 9.85 2.32 2.81
C ALA A 149 11.37 2.27 2.92
N GLY A 150 12.05 3.40 2.76
CA GLY A 150 13.50 3.49 2.93
C GLY A 150 13.97 3.08 4.34
N TRP A 151 13.18 3.44 5.36
CA TRP A 151 13.47 3.02 6.74
C TRP A 151 13.29 1.51 6.93
N LEU A 152 12.21 0.92 6.39
CA LEU A 152 12.02 -0.55 6.43
C LEU A 152 13.12 -1.30 5.71
N ILE A 153 13.56 -0.83 4.53
CA ILE A 153 14.69 -1.40 3.80
C ILE A 153 15.94 -1.38 4.69
N ARG A 154 16.25 -0.24 5.30
CA ARG A 154 17.40 -0.12 6.21
C ARG A 154 17.32 -1.08 7.40
N LEU A 155 16.14 -1.20 8.03
CA LEU A 155 15.94 -2.14 9.13
C LEU A 155 16.10 -3.59 8.67
N LYS A 156 15.60 -3.93 7.48
CA LYS A 156 15.76 -5.26 6.89
C LYS A 156 17.23 -5.59 6.60
N LEU A 157 17.99 -4.64 6.07
CA LEU A 157 19.43 -4.84 5.79
C LEU A 157 20.26 -5.01 7.07
N LYS A 158 19.79 -4.45 8.20
CA LYS A 158 20.44 -4.59 9.51
C LYS A 158 20.02 -5.85 10.28
N SER A 159 18.93 -6.50 9.87
CA SER A 159 18.45 -7.71 10.54
C SER A 159 19.44 -8.84 10.38
N ASP A 160 19.58 -9.67 11.44
CA ASP A 160 20.48 -10.80 11.47
C ASP A 160 20.12 -11.81 10.37
N ARG A 161 21.11 -12.15 9.54
CA ARG A 161 20.95 -13.07 8.41
C ARG A 161 20.90 -14.53 8.83
N ASP A 162 21.40 -14.84 10.02
CA ASP A 162 21.49 -16.23 10.52
C ASP A 162 20.13 -16.76 11.01
N LEU A 163 19.15 -15.90 11.21
CA LEU A 163 17.78 -16.26 11.60
C LEU A 163 16.88 -16.68 10.42
N GLY A 164 17.34 -16.56 9.19
CA GLY A 164 16.61 -16.95 7.97
C GLY A 164 17.16 -18.18 7.31
N ALA A 165 16.31 -19.05 6.75
CA ALA A 165 16.76 -20.15 5.92
C ALA A 165 17.59 -19.62 4.74
N ALA A 166 18.80 -20.13 4.53
CA ALA A 166 19.71 -19.70 3.46
C ALA A 166 19.08 -19.77 2.03
N ARG A 167 18.01 -20.54 1.85
CA ARG A 167 17.22 -20.66 0.61
C ARG A 167 16.24 -19.48 0.38
N ALA A 168 15.94 -18.67 1.38
CA ALA A 168 14.96 -17.58 1.27
C ALA A 168 15.52 -16.27 0.69
N TRP A 169 16.81 -16.23 0.34
CA TRP A 169 17.49 -15.01 -0.11
C TRP A 169 16.85 -14.35 -1.34
N GLY A 170 16.37 -15.16 -2.28
CA GLY A 170 15.67 -14.66 -3.47
C GLY A 170 14.35 -13.94 -3.14
N GLY A 171 13.58 -14.45 -2.18
CA GLY A 171 12.35 -13.82 -1.70
C GLY A 171 12.61 -12.52 -0.95
N GLU A 172 13.71 -12.43 -0.20
CA GLU A 172 14.09 -11.21 0.52
C GLU A 172 14.54 -10.10 -0.41
N VAL A 173 15.33 -10.43 -1.44
CA VAL A 173 15.73 -9.48 -2.50
C VAL A 173 14.51 -8.99 -3.27
N ALA A 174 13.61 -9.89 -3.66
CA ALA A 174 12.36 -9.54 -4.33
C ALA A 174 11.49 -8.60 -3.48
N PHE A 175 11.38 -8.86 -2.17
CA PHE A 175 10.65 -8.00 -1.25
C PHE A 175 11.26 -6.58 -1.14
N VAL A 176 12.58 -6.50 -1.01
CA VAL A 176 13.30 -5.20 -0.96
C VAL A 176 13.14 -4.43 -2.27
N LEU A 177 13.23 -5.12 -3.41
CA LEU A 177 13.03 -4.50 -4.73
C LEU A 177 11.58 -4.02 -4.90
N LEU A 178 10.59 -4.82 -4.52
CA LEU A 178 9.18 -4.42 -4.52
C LEU A 178 8.94 -3.17 -3.67
N LEU A 179 9.50 -3.14 -2.46
CA LEU A 179 9.38 -2.00 -1.56
C LEU A 179 10.07 -0.74 -2.10
N GLY A 180 11.17 -0.90 -2.85
CA GLY A 180 11.88 0.22 -3.50
C GLY A 180 11.20 0.73 -4.77
N LEU A 181 10.29 -0.05 -5.37
CA LEU A 181 9.51 0.33 -6.56
C LEU A 181 8.18 1.03 -6.21
N THR A 182 7.75 1.02 -4.95
CA THR A 182 6.55 1.74 -4.46
C THR A 182 6.88 3.17 -4.07
#